data_a49a8e5652224c934e874fc5e874e228
#
_entry.id   a49a8e5652224c934e874fc5e874e228
#
_cell.length_a   1.000
_cell.length_b   1.000
_cell.length_c   1.000
_cell.angle_alpha   90.00
_cell.angle_beta   90.00
_cell.angle_gamma   90.00
#
_symmetry.space_group_name_H-M   'P 1'
#
loop_
_entity.id
_entity.type
_entity.pdbx_description
1 polymer ?
#
loop_
_entity_poly.entity_id
_entity_poly.type
_entity_poly.pdbx_seq_one_letter_code
_entity_poly.pdbx_strand_id
1 'polypeptide(L)'
;AYFKKKEKIIITARVIGRDATQWSKMLFIDKGTNDKVKKNLVVMTDAGVVGHVIHSSLNSSKVLLITDSRSAIDSVFQNTREPGVTVGNGESMCETKFVATEAEIKLGDKVISSGLGGVFPKGLMIGTVVDVVKKKLDLFQNITIAPSATLSNLEEVAIVLENKGGT
;
A
#
# COMPACT_ATOMS: atom_id res chain seq x y z
N ALA A 1 18.03 3.53 26.46
CA ALA A 1 17.41 4.26 25.36
C ALA A 1 15.94 3.89 25.25
N TYR A 2 15.10 4.87 25.31
CA TYR A 2 13.67 4.67 25.18
C TYR A 2 13.24 4.79 23.74
N PHE A 3 12.66 3.72 23.20
CA PHE A 3 11.91 3.83 21.95
C PHE A 3 10.45 3.95 22.32
N LYS A 4 9.89 5.13 22.16
CA LYS A 4 8.47 5.33 22.33
C LYS A 4 7.76 4.58 21.23
N LYS A 5 6.90 3.63 21.60
CA LYS A 5 6.05 2.91 20.65
C LYS A 5 5.11 3.90 19.97
N LYS A 6 5.14 3.94 18.65
CA LYS A 6 4.24 4.82 17.89
C LYS A 6 2.81 4.34 18.07
N GLU A 7 1.96 5.20 18.57
CA GLU A 7 0.53 4.95 18.66
C GLU A 7 -0.14 5.42 17.37
N LYS A 8 -0.98 4.55 16.82
CA LYS A 8 -1.80 4.87 15.66
C LYS A 8 -3.19 5.26 16.11
N ILE A 9 -3.71 6.37 15.61
CA ILE A 9 -5.11 6.72 15.75
C ILE A 9 -5.81 6.23 14.50
N ILE A 10 -6.72 5.29 14.65
CA ILE A 10 -7.40 4.61 13.55
C ILE A 10 -8.90 4.79 13.70
N ILE A 11 -9.58 5.07 12.60
CA ILE A 11 -11.03 5.00 12.53
C ILE A 11 -11.45 3.96 11.49
N THR A 12 -12.60 3.34 11.71
CA THR A 12 -13.18 2.39 10.78
C THR A 12 -14.11 3.11 9.81
N ALA A 13 -14.05 2.75 8.54
CA ALA A 13 -14.95 3.26 7.52
C ALA A 13 -15.56 2.10 6.74
N ARG A 14 -16.77 2.32 6.23
CA ARG A 14 -17.46 1.36 5.38
C ARG A 14 -17.21 1.70 3.92
N VAL A 15 -17.04 0.67 3.11
CA VAL A 15 -16.95 0.82 1.66
C VAL A 15 -18.37 1.02 1.11
N ILE A 16 -18.61 2.17 0.49
CA ILE A 16 -19.91 2.53 -0.05
C ILE A 16 -19.97 2.52 -1.58
N GLY A 17 -18.84 2.29 -2.24
CA GLY A 17 -18.79 2.19 -3.69
C GLY A 17 -17.43 1.76 -4.18
N ARG A 18 -17.37 1.33 -5.42
CA ARG A 18 -16.16 0.91 -6.10
C ARG A 18 -16.12 1.44 -7.52
N ASP A 19 -14.93 1.82 -7.94
CA ASP A 19 -14.61 2.03 -9.34
C ASP A 19 -13.48 1.05 -9.68
N ALA A 20 -13.81 0.00 -10.41
CA ALA A 20 -12.88 -1.06 -10.79
C ALA A 20 -12.89 -1.24 -12.30
N THR A 21 -12.70 -0.13 -13.01
CA THR A 21 -12.61 -0.11 -14.46
C THR A 21 -11.22 -0.55 -14.91
N GLN A 22 -11.04 -0.66 -16.22
CA GLN A 22 -9.76 -0.93 -16.86
C GLN A 22 -8.70 0.15 -16.53
N TRP A 23 -9.14 1.37 -16.19
CA TRP A 23 -8.28 2.55 -16.03
C TRP A 23 -8.10 2.98 -14.58
N SER A 24 -8.96 2.51 -13.69
CA SER A 24 -9.05 3.06 -12.34
C SER A 24 -9.43 1.98 -11.34
N LYS A 25 -8.70 1.92 -10.23
CA LYS A 25 -8.99 1.05 -9.09
C LYS A 25 -9.14 1.92 -7.85
N MET A 26 -10.37 2.21 -7.47
CA MET A 26 -10.68 3.09 -6.35
C MET A 26 -11.81 2.53 -5.49
N LEU A 27 -11.82 2.95 -4.22
CA LEU A 27 -12.94 2.73 -3.31
C LEU A 27 -13.50 4.08 -2.87
N PHE A 28 -14.79 4.07 -2.55
CA PHE A 28 -15.45 5.19 -1.89
C PHE A 28 -15.84 4.73 -0.48
N ILE A 29 -15.53 5.55 0.52
CA ILE A 29 -15.76 5.23 1.93
C ILE A 29 -16.62 6.30 2.59
N ASP A 30 -17.31 5.94 3.68
CA ASP A 30 -18.31 6.77 4.36
C ASP A 30 -17.74 7.69 5.45
N LYS A 31 -16.48 8.04 5.36
CA LYS A 31 -15.82 8.99 6.26
C LYS A 31 -15.15 10.09 5.44
N GLY A 32 -15.26 11.31 5.91
CA GLY A 32 -14.72 12.46 5.20
C GLY A 32 -14.11 13.48 6.15
N THR A 33 -14.08 14.74 5.73
CA THR A 33 -13.45 15.82 6.51
C THR A 33 -14.11 16.03 7.87
N ASN A 34 -15.41 15.72 8.01
CA ASN A 34 -16.08 15.77 9.30
C ASN A 34 -15.51 14.75 10.30
N ASP A 35 -14.86 13.71 9.82
CA ASP A 35 -14.22 12.66 10.61
C ASP A 35 -12.70 12.80 10.64
N LYS A 36 -12.19 13.97 10.25
CA LYS A 36 -10.75 14.29 10.15
C LYS A 36 -10.02 13.50 9.07
N VAL A 37 -10.74 12.97 8.10
CA VAL A 37 -10.13 12.28 6.95
C VAL A 37 -9.69 13.32 5.93
N LYS A 38 -8.45 13.19 5.50
CA LYS A 38 -7.85 14.11 4.53
C LYS A 38 -6.99 13.35 3.54
N LYS A 39 -6.59 14.04 2.49
CA LYS A 39 -5.71 13.50 1.44
C LYS A 39 -4.43 12.91 2.03
N ASN A 40 -3.98 11.81 1.46
CA ASN A 40 -2.75 11.08 1.80
C ASN A 40 -2.82 10.21 3.06
N LEU A 41 -3.95 10.13 3.74
CA LEU A 41 -4.08 9.18 4.85
C LEU A 41 -4.10 7.74 4.30
N VAL A 42 -3.42 6.86 5.00
CA VAL A 42 -3.31 5.45 4.63
C VAL A 42 -4.58 4.70 5.02
N VAL A 43 -5.04 3.84 4.14
CA VAL A 43 -6.18 2.95 4.35
C VAL A 43 -5.67 1.52 4.33
N MET A 44 -6.07 0.73 5.34
CA MET A 44 -5.57 -0.63 5.51
C MET A 44 -6.62 -1.54 6.14
N THR A 45 -6.33 -2.82 6.13
CA THR A 45 -7.02 -3.85 6.92
C THR A 45 -5.99 -4.55 7.81
N ASP A 46 -6.43 -5.53 8.60
CA ASP A 46 -5.53 -6.37 9.39
C ASP A 46 -4.53 -7.13 8.52
N ALA A 47 -4.91 -7.42 7.27
CA ALA A 47 -4.07 -8.18 6.35
C ALA A 47 -3.00 -7.33 5.65
N GLY A 48 -3.22 -6.03 5.49
CA GLY A 48 -2.25 -5.17 4.83
C GLY A 48 -2.83 -3.88 4.28
N VAL A 49 -2.01 -3.18 3.52
CA VAL A 49 -2.35 -1.89 2.92
C VAL A 49 -3.39 -2.06 1.83
N VAL A 50 -4.43 -1.23 1.87
CA VAL A 50 -5.46 -1.13 0.83
C VAL A 50 -5.11 -0.02 -0.17
N GLY A 51 -4.69 1.13 0.34
CA GLY A 51 -4.36 2.28 -0.48
C GLY A 51 -4.22 3.55 0.34
N HIS A 52 -4.48 4.69 -0.28
CA HIS A 52 -4.47 5.97 0.41
C HIS A 52 -5.57 6.88 -0.11
N VAL A 53 -5.98 7.82 0.73
CA VAL A 53 -7.03 8.80 0.40
C VAL A 53 -6.48 9.77 -0.63
N ILE A 54 -7.18 9.96 -1.74
CA ILE A 54 -6.82 10.93 -2.77
C ILE A 54 -7.72 12.16 -2.78
N HIS A 55 -8.92 12.05 -2.20
CA HIS A 55 -9.85 13.16 -2.10
C HIS A 55 -10.83 12.91 -0.96
N SER A 56 -11.14 13.96 -0.20
CA SER A 56 -12.16 13.91 0.86
C SER A 56 -13.21 14.99 0.67
N SER A 57 -14.47 14.56 0.77
CA SER A 57 -15.62 15.45 0.91
C SER A 57 -16.04 15.49 2.38
N LEU A 58 -17.15 16.14 2.71
CA LEU A 58 -17.57 16.28 4.11
C LEU A 58 -17.77 14.94 4.80
N ASN A 59 -18.46 14.00 4.15
CA ASN A 59 -18.85 12.72 4.75
C ASN A 59 -18.42 11.48 3.97
N SER A 60 -17.57 11.67 2.98
CA SER A 60 -17.06 10.55 2.18
C SER A 60 -15.67 10.86 1.66
N SER A 61 -14.96 9.82 1.25
CA SER A 61 -13.62 9.96 0.70
C SER A 61 -13.39 8.95 -0.41
N LYS A 62 -12.45 9.28 -1.28
CA LYS A 62 -12.03 8.45 -2.39
C LYS A 62 -10.65 7.89 -2.07
N VAL A 63 -10.51 6.56 -2.18
CA VAL A 63 -9.27 5.83 -1.87
C VAL A 63 -8.72 5.22 -3.16
N LEU A 64 -7.46 5.53 -3.46
CA LEU A 64 -6.74 4.90 -4.56
C LEU A 64 -6.17 3.57 -4.08
N LEU A 65 -6.57 2.48 -4.71
CA LEU A 65 -6.07 1.14 -4.36
C LEU A 65 -4.62 0.96 -4.79
N ILE A 66 -3.88 0.13 -4.06
CA ILE A 66 -2.48 -0.15 -4.39
C ILE A 66 -2.31 -0.85 -5.73
N THR A 67 -3.36 -1.46 -6.26
CA THR A 67 -3.36 -2.10 -7.59
C THR A 67 -3.59 -1.13 -8.74
N ASP A 68 -3.97 0.11 -8.45
CA ASP A 68 -4.07 1.16 -9.48
C ASP A 68 -2.69 1.52 -9.99
N SER A 69 -2.55 1.71 -11.30
CA SER A 69 -1.25 2.01 -11.92
C SER A 69 -0.66 3.35 -11.48
N ARG A 70 -1.47 4.23 -10.89
CA ARG A 70 -1.00 5.51 -10.34
C ARG A 70 -0.48 5.39 -8.91
N SER A 71 -0.73 4.25 -8.25
CA SER A 71 -0.23 4.00 -6.89
C SER A 71 1.24 3.58 -6.94
N ALA A 72 2.07 4.24 -6.14
CA ALA A 72 3.48 3.90 -5.99
C ALA A 72 3.87 4.02 -4.52
N ILE A 73 4.47 2.97 -3.98
CA ILE A 73 4.86 2.90 -2.57
C ILE A 73 6.33 2.55 -2.48
N ASP A 74 7.12 3.42 -1.84
CA ASP A 74 8.50 3.10 -1.51
C ASP A 74 8.54 1.91 -0.57
N SER A 75 9.24 0.87 -0.97
CA SER A 75 9.14 -0.46 -0.37
C SER A 75 10.49 -1.04 -0.05
N VAL A 76 10.48 -2.05 0.80
CA VAL A 76 11.65 -2.85 1.12
C VAL A 76 11.20 -4.30 1.30
N PHE A 77 12.02 -5.24 0.85
CA PHE A 77 11.78 -6.66 1.10
C PHE A 77 12.15 -6.95 2.55
N GLN A 78 11.27 -7.63 3.26
CA GLN A 78 11.40 -7.82 4.71
C GLN A 78 12.65 -8.60 5.10
N ASN A 79 13.01 -9.62 4.34
CA ASN A 79 14.15 -10.49 4.65
C ASN A 79 15.49 -9.89 4.24
N THR A 80 15.61 -9.43 3.00
CA THR A 80 16.88 -8.97 2.43
C THR A 80 17.13 -7.49 2.67
N ARG A 81 16.09 -6.74 3.00
CA ARG A 81 16.10 -5.27 3.13
C ARG A 81 16.38 -4.56 1.81
N GLU A 82 16.26 -5.26 0.69
CA GLU A 82 16.45 -4.70 -0.63
C GLU A 82 15.34 -3.70 -0.94
N PRO A 83 15.69 -2.47 -1.38
CA PRO A 83 14.67 -1.47 -1.67
C PRO A 83 14.05 -1.64 -3.05
N GLY A 84 12.87 -1.07 -3.22
CA GLY A 84 12.19 -1.00 -4.50
C GLY A 84 11.00 -0.08 -4.41
N VAL A 85 10.29 0.08 -5.52
CA VAL A 85 9.05 0.85 -5.58
C VAL A 85 7.94 -0.09 -6.05
N THR A 86 6.92 -0.25 -5.22
CA THR A 86 5.79 -1.13 -5.53
C THR A 86 4.68 -0.31 -6.17
N VAL A 87 4.36 -0.63 -7.42
CA VAL A 87 3.32 0.05 -8.20
C VAL A 87 2.22 -0.93 -8.56
N GLY A 88 1.00 -0.42 -8.70
CA GLY A 88 -0.12 -1.23 -9.16
C GLY A 88 0.03 -1.62 -10.63
N ASN A 89 -0.43 -2.82 -11.01
CA ASN A 89 -0.39 -3.25 -12.40
C ASN A 89 -1.65 -2.83 -13.19
N GLY A 90 -2.58 -2.14 -12.55
CA GLY A 90 -3.84 -1.73 -13.17
C GLY A 90 -4.90 -2.83 -13.19
N GLU A 91 -4.61 -3.97 -12.59
CA GLU A 91 -5.51 -5.12 -12.49
C GLU A 91 -5.63 -5.58 -11.04
N SER A 92 -5.10 -6.74 -10.72
CA SER A 92 -5.25 -7.35 -9.40
C SER A 92 -3.94 -7.50 -8.63
N MET A 93 -2.81 -7.16 -9.23
CA MET A 93 -1.49 -7.35 -8.66
C MET A 93 -0.71 -6.03 -8.60
N CYS A 94 0.44 -6.10 -7.97
CA CYS A 94 1.43 -5.02 -7.97
C CYS A 94 2.74 -5.55 -8.53
N GLU A 95 3.63 -4.63 -8.87
CA GLU A 95 4.99 -4.94 -9.28
C GLU A 95 5.96 -4.11 -8.45
N THR A 96 7.02 -4.73 -7.95
CA THR A 96 8.09 -3.99 -7.30
C THR A 96 9.20 -3.74 -8.32
N LYS A 97 9.43 -2.46 -8.61
CA LYS A 97 10.38 -1.98 -9.61
C LYS A 97 11.68 -1.53 -8.98
N PHE A 98 12.70 -1.39 -9.82
CA PHE A 98 14.04 -0.89 -9.46
C PHE A 98 14.78 -1.79 -8.47
N VAL A 99 14.49 -3.07 -8.50
CA VAL A 99 15.20 -4.08 -7.71
C VAL A 99 16.35 -4.62 -8.55
N ALA A 100 17.57 -4.49 -8.05
CA ALA A 100 18.77 -4.92 -8.77
C ALA A 100 18.68 -6.41 -9.11
N THR A 101 19.14 -6.77 -10.31
CA THR A 101 19.11 -8.17 -10.77
C THR A 101 19.92 -9.08 -9.86
N GLU A 102 20.97 -8.56 -9.22
CA GLU A 102 21.82 -9.31 -8.28
C GLU A 102 21.13 -9.63 -6.95
N ALA A 103 20.07 -8.91 -6.60
CA ALA A 103 19.35 -9.15 -5.36
C ALA A 103 18.64 -10.49 -5.40
N GLU A 104 18.74 -11.26 -4.32
CA GLU A 104 18.09 -12.56 -4.21
C GLU A 104 16.68 -12.43 -3.65
N ILE A 105 15.72 -12.35 -4.54
CA ILE A 105 14.31 -12.29 -4.20
C ILE A 105 13.67 -13.62 -4.54
N LYS A 106 12.95 -14.18 -3.57
CA LYS A 106 12.35 -15.52 -3.69
C LYS A 106 10.83 -15.43 -3.64
N LEU A 107 10.17 -16.40 -4.26
CA LEU A 107 8.72 -16.58 -4.11
C LEU A 107 8.39 -16.69 -2.64
N GLY A 108 7.34 -16.01 -2.21
CA GLY A 108 6.92 -15.98 -0.82
C GLY A 108 7.54 -14.87 0.04
N ASP A 109 8.55 -14.17 -0.47
CA ASP A 109 9.13 -13.03 0.26
C ASP A 109 8.08 -11.95 0.48
N LYS A 110 8.15 -11.29 1.63
CA LYS A 110 7.22 -10.23 2.02
C LYS A 110 7.78 -8.86 1.63
N VAL A 111 6.88 -8.00 1.19
CA VAL A 111 7.19 -6.60 0.86
C VAL A 111 6.44 -5.70 1.83
N ILE A 112 7.17 -4.77 2.42
CA ILE A 112 6.62 -3.80 3.37
C ILE A 112 6.96 -2.38 2.91
N SER A 113 6.23 -1.40 3.42
CA SER A 113 6.55 0.00 3.16
C SER A 113 7.85 0.40 3.86
N SER A 114 8.68 1.21 3.18
CA SER A 114 9.96 1.66 3.71
C SER A 114 9.87 2.93 4.57
N GLY A 115 8.80 3.68 4.39
CA GLY A 115 8.61 4.97 5.07
C GLY A 115 9.26 6.15 4.35
N LEU A 116 9.97 5.93 3.24
CA LEU A 116 10.72 6.99 2.57
C LEU A 116 9.84 8.00 1.82
N GLY A 117 8.71 7.58 1.27
CA GLY A 117 7.86 8.44 0.46
C GLY A 117 7.00 9.44 1.25
N GLY A 118 6.96 9.36 2.57
CA GLY A 118 6.23 10.29 3.44
C GLY A 118 4.73 10.03 3.58
N VAL A 119 4.10 9.30 2.66
CA VAL A 119 2.67 8.97 2.74
C VAL A 119 2.45 7.70 3.57
N PHE A 120 3.21 6.65 3.28
CA PHE A 120 3.06 5.37 3.96
C PHE A 120 4.09 5.25 5.10
N PRO A 121 3.64 5.08 6.35
CA PRO A 121 4.56 4.80 7.45
C PRO A 121 5.36 3.53 7.20
N LYS A 122 6.55 3.46 7.79
CA LYS A 122 7.43 2.30 7.68
C LYS A 122 6.77 1.03 8.25
N GLY A 123 6.96 -0.09 7.55
CA GLY A 123 6.65 -1.41 8.08
C GLY A 123 5.24 -1.91 7.81
N LEU A 124 4.46 -1.23 6.98
CA LEU A 124 3.12 -1.71 6.63
C LEU A 124 3.22 -2.83 5.59
N MET A 125 2.48 -3.91 5.80
CA MET A 125 2.48 -5.05 4.88
C MET A 125 1.81 -4.66 3.56
N ILE A 126 2.54 -4.82 2.46
CA ILE A 126 2.02 -4.58 1.11
C ILE A 126 1.58 -5.89 0.47
N GLY A 127 2.45 -6.87 0.41
CA GLY A 127 2.12 -8.11 -0.25
C GLY A 127 3.25 -9.13 -0.23
N THR A 128 3.07 -10.15 -1.06
CA THR A 128 3.94 -11.32 -1.14
C THR A 128 4.39 -11.54 -2.57
N VAL A 129 5.65 -11.90 -2.76
CA VAL A 129 6.23 -12.20 -4.07
C VAL A 129 5.59 -13.47 -4.63
N VAL A 130 4.99 -13.36 -5.82
CA VAL A 130 4.36 -14.50 -6.52
C VAL A 130 5.03 -14.83 -7.84
N ASP A 131 5.87 -13.94 -8.37
CA ASP A 131 6.63 -14.19 -9.60
C ASP A 131 7.90 -13.35 -9.61
N VAL A 132 8.99 -13.91 -10.12
CA VAL A 132 10.28 -13.24 -10.28
C VAL A 132 10.82 -13.55 -11.66
N VAL A 133 11.04 -12.52 -12.47
CA VAL A 133 11.61 -12.68 -13.82
C VAL A 133 12.89 -11.89 -13.92
N LYS A 134 14.00 -12.61 -14.11
CA LYS A 134 15.32 -12.02 -14.37
C LYS A 134 15.65 -12.22 -15.84
N LYS A 135 15.92 -11.13 -16.54
CA LYS A 135 16.38 -11.18 -17.92
C LYS A 135 17.87 -10.95 -17.98
N LYS A 136 18.57 -11.76 -18.77
CA LYS A 136 19.99 -11.58 -19.01
C LYS A 136 20.25 -10.19 -19.58
N LEU A 137 21.20 -9.45 -18.99
CA LEU A 137 21.60 -8.10 -19.34
C LEU A 137 20.70 -6.97 -18.82
N ASP A 138 19.60 -7.27 -18.16
CA ASP A 138 18.79 -6.24 -17.51
C ASP A 138 19.40 -5.84 -16.16
N LEU A 139 19.36 -4.53 -15.86
CA LEU A 139 19.81 -3.99 -14.58
C LEU A 139 18.86 -4.35 -13.45
N PHE A 140 17.58 -4.45 -13.76
CA PHE A 140 16.52 -4.70 -12.79
C PHE A 140 15.74 -5.96 -13.15
N GLN A 141 15.32 -6.66 -12.11
CA GLN A 141 14.43 -7.80 -12.26
C GLN A 141 12.97 -7.37 -12.11
N ASN A 142 12.06 -8.13 -12.73
CA ASN A 142 10.62 -7.91 -12.63
C ASN A 142 10.03 -8.80 -11.55
N ILE A 143 9.39 -8.20 -10.56
CA ILE A 143 8.84 -8.90 -9.41
C ILE A 143 7.35 -8.59 -9.30
N THR A 144 6.52 -9.62 -9.35
CA THR A 144 5.07 -9.50 -9.18
C THR A 144 4.69 -9.79 -7.74
N ILE A 145 3.87 -8.91 -7.18
CA ILE A 145 3.44 -8.92 -5.79
C ILE A 145 1.93 -9.13 -5.75
N ALA A 146 1.49 -10.13 -5.00
CA ALA A 146 0.08 -10.27 -4.65
C ALA A 146 -0.20 -9.44 -3.40
N PRO A 147 -1.18 -8.50 -3.44
CA PRO A 147 -1.54 -7.73 -2.26
C PRO A 147 -1.92 -8.65 -1.09
N SER A 148 -1.47 -8.32 0.12
CA SER A 148 -1.84 -9.08 1.32
C SER A 148 -3.29 -8.86 1.71
N ALA A 149 -3.83 -7.65 1.51
CA ALA A 149 -5.24 -7.37 1.70
C ALA A 149 -6.04 -7.90 0.51
N THR A 150 -7.21 -8.48 0.78
CA THR A 150 -8.12 -8.94 -0.27
C THR A 150 -8.94 -7.75 -0.77
N LEU A 151 -8.54 -7.16 -1.89
CA LEU A 151 -9.10 -5.89 -2.36
C LEU A 151 -10.44 -6.02 -3.08
N SER A 152 -10.82 -7.22 -3.52
CA SER A 152 -11.99 -7.43 -4.37
C SER A 152 -13.33 -7.39 -3.63
N ASN A 153 -13.34 -7.60 -2.33
CA ASN A 153 -14.59 -7.73 -1.56
C ASN A 153 -14.55 -7.01 -0.22
N LEU A 154 -13.83 -5.90 -0.14
CA LEU A 154 -13.75 -5.11 1.09
C LEU A 154 -15.10 -4.49 1.43
N GLU A 155 -15.52 -4.66 2.69
CA GLU A 155 -16.71 -4.03 3.25
C GLU A 155 -16.35 -2.94 4.25
N GLU A 156 -15.31 -3.17 5.04
CA GLU A 156 -14.79 -2.22 6.02
C GLU A 156 -13.28 -2.07 5.89
N VAL A 157 -12.81 -0.87 6.18
CA VAL A 157 -11.39 -0.55 6.15
C VAL A 157 -11.05 0.32 7.36
N ALA A 158 -9.78 0.36 7.71
CA ALA A 158 -9.26 1.25 8.74
C ALA A 158 -8.52 2.40 8.08
N ILE A 159 -8.77 3.62 8.56
CA ILE A 159 -8.05 4.82 8.12
C ILE A 159 -7.10 5.21 9.24
N VAL A 160 -5.82 5.33 8.91
CA VAL A 160 -4.79 5.77 9.86
C VAL A 160 -4.79 7.30 9.86
N LEU A 161 -5.43 7.90 10.86
CA LEU A 161 -5.55 9.36 10.95
C LEU A 161 -4.23 10.01 11.35
N GLU A 162 -3.48 9.35 12.23
CA GLU A 162 -2.27 9.93 12.78
C GLU A 162 -1.38 8.84 13.36
N ASN A 163 -0.08 8.99 13.18
CA ASN A 163 0.92 8.23 13.91
C ASN A 163 1.43 9.11 15.05
N LYS A 164 0.91 8.88 16.27
CA LYS A 164 1.51 9.49 17.46
C LYS A 164 2.72 8.68 17.85
N GLY A 165 3.86 9.22 17.62
CA GLY A 165 5.09 8.65 18.09
C GLY A 165 6.08 9.78 18.24
N GLY A 166 6.93 9.68 19.24
CA GLY A 166 7.99 10.65 19.36
C GLY A 166 8.79 10.75 18.07
N THR A 167 9.02 11.93 17.66
CA THR A 167 9.95 12.24 16.58
C THR A 167 11.32 11.65 16.88
#